data_f0b12bdf1a1a90b9a8911a17d122aad4
#
_entry.id   f0b12bdf1a1a90b9a8911a17d122aad4
#
_cell.length_a   1.000
_cell.length_b   1.000
_cell.length_c   1.000
_cell.angle_alpha   90.00
_cell.angle_beta   90.00
_cell.angle_gamma   90.00
#
_symmetry.space_group_name_H-M   'P 1'
#
loop_
_entity.id
_entity.type
_entity.pdbx_description
1 polymer ?
#
loop_
_entity_poly.entity_id
_entity_poly.type
_entity_poly.pdbx_seq_one_letter_code
_entity_poly.pdbx_strand_id
1 'polypeptide(L)'
;MSATKFKNYRLYYNFLNALAKELTKFYYKKLDRSFRVINKSKRKGFDPVTQADREFEKFIRLRIKRRFSNHQVIGEEFGYKKTKSDYTWVLDPIDGTRSFITGNPTWGNLISLNYKGRPVMGLANFPKLNKYYLNYSNKKAYVFEKGKKKK
;
A
#
# COMPACT_ATOMS: atom_id res chain seq x y z
N MET A 1 26.50 12.47 14.25
CA MET A 1 25.96 12.67 12.88
C MET A 1 24.51 13.11 12.96
N SER A 2 24.22 14.31 12.51
CA SER A 2 22.84 14.81 12.45
C SER A 2 22.06 13.96 11.44
N ALA A 3 21.11 13.16 11.92
CA ALA A 3 20.19 12.44 11.05
C ALA A 3 19.41 13.50 10.25
N THR A 4 19.62 13.54 8.95
CA THR A 4 18.93 14.48 8.06
C THR A 4 17.43 14.31 8.27
N LYS A 5 16.80 15.28 8.91
CA LYS A 5 15.40 15.22 9.34
C LYS A 5 14.50 15.19 8.09
N PHE A 6 13.69 14.16 7.96
CA PHE A 6 12.65 14.11 6.92
C PHE A 6 11.68 15.30 7.07
N LYS A 7 11.46 16.06 6.00
CA LYS A 7 10.70 17.32 6.05
C LYS A 7 9.43 17.32 5.18
N ASN A 8 9.30 16.39 4.26
CA ASN A 8 8.27 16.44 3.22
C ASN A 8 6.96 15.73 3.56
N TYR A 9 6.59 15.67 4.85
CA TYR A 9 5.38 14.96 5.30
C TYR A 9 4.12 15.35 4.54
N ARG A 10 3.89 16.66 4.30
CA ARG A 10 2.68 17.14 3.63
C ARG A 10 2.55 16.62 2.19
N LEU A 11 3.65 16.57 1.45
CA LEU A 11 3.66 16.07 0.07
C LEU A 11 3.21 14.62 0.02
N TYR A 12 3.83 13.78 0.84
CA TYR A 12 3.55 12.35 0.86
C TYR A 12 2.20 12.02 1.51
N TYR A 13 1.80 12.79 2.52
CA TYR A 13 0.46 12.70 3.08
C TYR A 13 -0.62 12.95 2.02
N ASN A 14 -0.51 14.01 1.23
CA ASN A 14 -1.47 14.31 0.19
C ASN A 14 -1.52 13.20 -0.88
N PHE A 15 -0.35 12.69 -1.27
CA PHE A 15 -0.27 11.58 -2.22
C PHE A 15 -0.93 10.30 -1.67
N LEU A 16 -0.60 9.89 -0.46
CA LEU A 16 -1.13 8.68 0.16
C LEU A 16 -2.63 8.80 0.49
N ASN A 17 -3.09 9.98 0.88
CA ASN A 17 -4.51 10.26 1.11
C ASN A 17 -5.34 10.11 -0.18
N ALA A 18 -4.84 10.61 -1.29
CA ALA A 18 -5.46 10.40 -2.60
C ALA A 18 -5.41 8.93 -3.01
N LEU A 19 -4.26 8.27 -2.84
CA LEU A 19 -4.05 6.87 -3.19
C LEU A 19 -4.99 5.92 -2.44
N ALA A 20 -5.23 6.16 -1.14
CA ALA A 20 -6.17 5.37 -0.34
C ALA A 20 -7.58 5.35 -0.95
N LYS A 21 -8.07 6.51 -1.36
CA LYS A 21 -9.39 6.65 -1.99
C LYS A 21 -9.41 5.98 -3.37
N GLU A 22 -8.35 6.14 -4.15
CA GLU A 22 -8.22 5.50 -5.46
C GLU A 22 -8.15 3.97 -5.36
N LEU A 23 -7.46 3.42 -4.36
CA LEU A 23 -7.38 1.97 -4.12
C LEU A 23 -8.74 1.38 -3.77
N THR A 24 -9.50 2.03 -2.90
CA THR A 24 -10.87 1.60 -2.57
C THR A 24 -11.77 1.64 -3.80
N LYS A 25 -11.71 2.71 -4.60
CA LYS A 25 -12.46 2.82 -5.84
C LYS A 25 -12.05 1.76 -6.87
N PHE A 26 -10.75 1.48 -6.99
CA PHE A 26 -10.21 0.45 -7.88
C PHE A 26 -10.70 -0.94 -7.49
N TYR A 27 -10.70 -1.27 -6.18
CA TYR A 27 -11.25 -2.52 -5.68
C TYR A 27 -12.70 -2.72 -6.14
N TYR A 28 -13.59 -1.78 -5.83
CA TYR A 28 -15.02 -1.92 -6.16
C TYR A 28 -15.30 -1.93 -7.66
N LYS A 29 -14.52 -1.24 -8.47
CA LYS A 29 -14.71 -1.20 -9.92
C LYS A 29 -14.16 -2.42 -10.65
N LYS A 30 -13.03 -2.97 -10.21
CA LYS A 30 -12.23 -3.93 -10.96
C LYS A 30 -12.10 -5.30 -10.32
N LEU A 31 -12.09 -5.38 -8.99
CA LEU A 31 -11.61 -6.56 -8.28
C LEU A 31 -12.66 -7.24 -7.38
N ASP A 32 -13.77 -6.58 -7.08
CA ASP A 32 -14.78 -7.09 -6.14
C ASP A 32 -15.47 -8.39 -6.64
N ARG A 33 -15.49 -8.64 -7.94
CA ARG A 33 -16.29 -9.72 -8.55
C ARG A 33 -15.49 -10.86 -9.17
N SER A 34 -14.20 -10.71 -9.44
CA SER A 34 -13.42 -11.80 -10.01
C SER A 34 -11.92 -11.68 -9.72
N PHE A 35 -11.39 -12.71 -9.12
CA PHE A 35 -9.96 -12.90 -8.96
C PHE A 35 -9.58 -14.37 -9.15
N ARG A 36 -8.36 -14.61 -9.63
CA ARG A 36 -7.78 -15.92 -9.77
C ARG A 36 -6.84 -16.21 -8.61
N VAL A 37 -7.08 -17.28 -7.89
CA VAL A 37 -6.19 -17.75 -6.82
C VAL A 37 -5.08 -18.60 -7.41
N ILE A 38 -3.84 -18.33 -7.03
CA ILE A 38 -2.64 -19.06 -7.43
C ILE A 38 -1.89 -19.46 -6.16
N ASN A 39 -1.39 -20.70 -6.10
CA ASN A 39 -0.51 -21.10 -5.01
C ASN A 39 0.94 -20.67 -5.31
N LYS A 40 1.52 -19.84 -4.46
CA LYS A 40 2.92 -19.39 -4.57
C LYS A 40 3.92 -20.48 -4.17
N SER A 41 3.56 -21.35 -3.24
CA SER A 41 4.47 -22.36 -2.70
C SER A 41 4.46 -23.62 -3.54
N LYS A 42 5.63 -24.02 -4.04
CA LYS A 42 5.82 -25.31 -4.74
C LYS A 42 6.21 -26.47 -3.80
N ARG A 43 6.55 -26.21 -2.53
CA ARG A 43 7.17 -27.21 -1.64
C ARG A 43 6.26 -27.74 -0.56
N LYS A 44 5.80 -27.01 0.38
CA LYS A 44 4.89 -27.47 1.45
C LYS A 44 4.00 -26.33 1.92
N GLY A 45 2.71 -26.59 2.00
CA GLY A 45 1.72 -25.64 2.45
C GLY A 45 1.08 -24.82 1.32
N PHE A 46 -0.04 -24.22 1.63
CA PHE A 46 -0.80 -23.34 0.73
C PHE A 46 -0.43 -21.89 1.01
N ASP A 47 0.23 -21.25 0.05
CA ASP A 47 0.58 -19.83 0.08
C ASP A 47 -0.10 -19.13 -1.09
N PRO A 48 -1.37 -18.72 -0.93
CA PRO A 48 -2.15 -18.19 -2.03
C PRO A 48 -1.74 -16.77 -2.41
N VAL A 49 -1.72 -16.52 -3.70
CA VAL A 49 -1.74 -15.19 -4.28
C VAL A 49 -2.95 -15.07 -5.18
N THR A 50 -3.57 -13.92 -5.21
CA THR A 50 -4.70 -13.66 -6.09
C THR A 50 -4.25 -12.84 -7.28
N GLN A 51 -5.04 -12.89 -8.37
CA GLN A 51 -4.88 -11.91 -9.44
C GLN A 51 -5.02 -10.48 -8.91
N ALA A 52 -5.82 -10.30 -7.86
CA ALA A 52 -6.03 -9.01 -7.22
C ALA A 52 -4.76 -8.44 -6.58
N ASP A 53 -3.92 -9.26 -5.91
CA ASP A 53 -2.62 -8.82 -5.38
C ASP A 53 -1.78 -8.16 -6.46
N ARG A 54 -1.65 -8.84 -7.60
CA ARG A 54 -0.89 -8.35 -8.74
C ARG A 54 -1.46 -7.07 -9.34
N GLU A 55 -2.78 -7.00 -9.49
CA GLU A 55 -3.44 -5.82 -10.05
C GLU A 55 -3.33 -4.61 -9.11
N PHE A 56 -3.44 -4.81 -7.80
CA PHE A 56 -3.19 -3.74 -6.83
C PHE A 56 -1.75 -3.25 -6.86
N GLU A 57 -0.77 -4.17 -6.88
CA GLU A 57 0.64 -3.76 -6.91
C GLU A 57 0.98 -2.99 -8.19
N LYS A 58 0.50 -3.44 -9.37
CA LYS A 58 0.66 -2.71 -10.63
C LYS A 58 0.07 -1.30 -10.53
N PHE A 59 -1.13 -1.18 -9.99
CA PHE A 59 -1.80 0.10 -9.81
C PHE A 59 -1.00 1.06 -8.93
N ILE A 60 -0.54 0.59 -7.77
CA ILE A 60 0.26 1.39 -6.82
C ILE A 60 1.58 1.81 -7.47
N ARG A 61 2.30 0.89 -8.10
CA ARG A 61 3.58 1.17 -8.78
C ARG A 61 3.41 2.22 -9.88
N LEU A 62 2.32 2.17 -10.64
CA LEU A 62 2.03 3.14 -11.68
C LEU A 62 1.81 4.55 -11.10
N ARG A 63 1.09 4.67 -9.97
CA ARG A 63 0.89 5.94 -9.27
C ARG A 63 2.20 6.52 -8.74
N ILE A 64 3.02 5.68 -8.11
CA ILE A 64 4.35 6.07 -7.61
C ILE A 64 5.23 6.53 -8.79
N LYS A 65 5.32 5.73 -9.86
CA LYS A 65 6.13 6.07 -11.04
C LYS A 65 5.76 7.42 -11.66
N ARG A 66 4.47 7.72 -11.76
CA ARG A 66 3.98 8.98 -12.32
C ARG A 66 4.35 10.19 -11.48
N ARG A 67 4.37 10.07 -10.16
CA ARG A 67 4.62 11.20 -9.25
C ARG A 67 6.05 11.28 -8.77
N PHE A 68 6.72 10.11 -8.61
CA PHE A 68 8.05 9.95 -8.03
C PHE A 68 8.87 8.95 -8.86
N SER A 69 9.16 9.31 -10.10
CA SER A 69 9.73 8.39 -11.12
C SER A 69 11.07 7.75 -10.73
N ASN A 70 11.86 8.44 -9.90
CA ASN A 70 13.18 7.98 -9.46
C ASN A 70 13.17 7.23 -8.12
N HIS A 71 12.01 7.13 -7.43
CA HIS A 71 11.94 6.42 -6.16
C HIS A 71 12.09 4.90 -6.37
N GLN A 72 12.67 4.26 -5.37
CA GLN A 72 12.75 2.81 -5.27
C GLN A 72 11.39 2.23 -4.86
N VAL A 73 11.08 1.03 -5.32
CA VAL A 73 9.87 0.31 -4.94
C VAL A 73 10.20 -1.16 -4.67
N ILE A 74 9.81 -1.64 -3.50
CA ILE A 74 9.84 -3.05 -3.12
C ILE A 74 8.39 -3.50 -2.98
N GLY A 75 8.01 -4.57 -3.67
CA GLY A 75 6.68 -5.14 -3.58
C GLY A 75 6.74 -6.65 -3.56
N GLU A 76 5.70 -7.27 -3.04
CA GLU A 76 5.61 -8.70 -2.85
C GLU A 76 5.50 -9.45 -4.18
N GLU A 77 4.80 -8.88 -5.18
CA GLU A 77 4.46 -9.55 -6.42
C GLU A 77 5.46 -9.29 -7.56
N PHE A 78 6.06 -8.11 -7.61
CA PHE A 78 6.97 -7.68 -8.70
C PHE A 78 8.38 -7.31 -8.23
N GLY A 79 8.71 -7.62 -6.97
CA GLY A 79 10.06 -7.48 -6.44
C GLY A 79 10.55 -6.05 -6.31
N TYR A 80 11.84 -5.86 -6.50
CA TYR A 80 12.54 -4.62 -6.15
C TYR A 80 12.96 -3.82 -7.40
N LYS A 81 12.38 -2.63 -7.56
CA LYS A 81 12.88 -1.60 -8.47
C LYS A 81 13.91 -0.76 -7.73
N LYS A 82 15.19 -1.06 -7.91
CA LYS A 82 16.32 -0.33 -7.33
C LYS A 82 16.66 0.92 -8.14
N THR A 83 16.95 2.02 -7.44
CA THR A 83 17.47 3.26 -8.00
C THR A 83 18.54 3.85 -7.07
N LYS A 84 19.05 5.04 -7.36
CA LYS A 84 19.96 5.79 -6.47
C LYS A 84 19.22 6.69 -5.46
N SER A 85 17.89 6.57 -5.36
CA SER A 85 17.08 7.42 -4.48
C SER A 85 17.24 7.04 -3.02
N ASP A 86 17.19 8.03 -2.14
CA ASP A 86 17.07 7.83 -0.69
C ASP A 86 15.65 7.35 -0.28
N TYR A 87 14.69 7.40 -1.20
CA TYR A 87 13.29 7.05 -0.96
C TYR A 87 12.97 5.66 -1.48
N THR A 88 12.37 4.83 -0.63
CA THR A 88 11.93 3.47 -0.97
C THR A 88 10.50 3.25 -0.52
N TRP A 89 9.63 2.92 -1.47
CA TRP A 89 8.27 2.45 -1.19
C TRP A 89 8.31 0.96 -0.91
N VAL A 90 7.64 0.52 0.14
CA VAL A 90 7.46 -0.90 0.47
C VAL A 90 5.97 -1.21 0.42
N LEU A 91 5.60 -2.20 -0.38
CA LEU A 91 4.21 -2.52 -0.72
C LEU A 91 3.86 -3.93 -0.27
N ASP A 92 2.77 -4.06 0.47
CA ASP A 92 2.00 -5.29 0.63
C ASP A 92 0.60 -5.02 0.04
N PRO A 93 0.35 -5.51 -1.19
CA PRO A 93 -0.88 -5.17 -1.92
C PRO A 93 -2.15 -5.65 -1.24
N ILE A 94 -2.12 -6.86 -0.69
CA ILE A 94 -3.21 -7.44 0.11
C ILE A 94 -2.61 -8.15 1.34
N ASP A 95 -2.45 -7.40 2.42
CA ASP A 95 -2.22 -8.01 3.72
C ASP A 95 -3.48 -8.76 4.16
N GLY A 96 -3.32 -10.04 4.52
CA GLY A 96 -4.45 -10.91 4.82
C GLY A 96 -5.10 -11.52 3.57
N THR A 97 -4.31 -12.02 2.62
CA THR A 97 -4.78 -12.66 1.38
C THR A 97 -5.82 -13.76 1.65
N ARG A 98 -5.68 -14.54 2.72
CA ARG A 98 -6.67 -15.55 3.10
C ARG A 98 -8.02 -14.93 3.47
N SER A 99 -8.01 -13.82 4.22
CA SER A 99 -9.23 -13.06 4.52
C SER A 99 -9.88 -12.51 3.26
N PHE A 100 -9.08 -12.01 2.32
CA PHE A 100 -9.57 -11.57 1.01
C PHE A 100 -10.30 -12.70 0.27
N ILE A 101 -9.68 -13.88 0.16
CA ILE A 101 -10.22 -15.05 -0.55
C ILE A 101 -11.53 -15.52 0.08
N THR A 102 -11.63 -15.53 1.41
CA THR A 102 -12.83 -15.99 2.14
C THR A 102 -13.91 -14.93 2.28
N GLY A 103 -13.70 -13.74 1.74
CA GLY A 103 -14.68 -12.64 1.81
C GLY A 103 -14.70 -11.89 3.15
N ASN A 104 -13.78 -12.20 4.07
CA ASN A 104 -13.65 -11.47 5.32
C ASN A 104 -13.14 -10.05 5.05
N PRO A 105 -13.74 -9.00 5.65
CA PRO A 105 -13.38 -7.61 5.36
C PRO A 105 -12.06 -7.15 5.98
N THR A 106 -11.37 -7.96 6.77
CA THR A 106 -10.16 -7.60 7.54
C THR A 106 -8.86 -7.73 6.76
N TRP A 107 -8.88 -7.53 5.44
CA TRP A 107 -7.69 -7.41 4.61
C TRP A 107 -7.46 -5.94 4.23
N GLY A 108 -6.22 -5.60 3.90
CA GLY A 108 -5.90 -4.22 3.55
C GLY A 108 -4.69 -4.08 2.63
N ASN A 109 -4.56 -2.90 2.03
CA ASN A 109 -3.37 -2.49 1.31
C ASN A 109 -2.42 -1.80 2.30
N LEU A 110 -1.21 -2.31 2.47
CA LEU A 110 -0.20 -1.70 3.32
C LEU A 110 0.89 -1.06 2.45
N ILE A 111 1.15 0.21 2.68
CA ILE A 111 2.14 1.00 1.92
C ILE A 111 2.99 1.79 2.90
N SER A 112 4.30 1.59 2.85
CA SER A 112 5.26 2.37 3.61
C SER A 112 6.16 3.16 2.69
N LEU A 113 6.50 4.39 3.08
CA LEU A 113 7.60 5.14 2.51
C LEU A 113 8.76 5.17 3.50
N ASN A 114 9.90 4.67 3.07
CA ASN A 114 11.15 4.75 3.81
C ASN A 114 12.03 5.88 3.23
N TYR A 115 12.65 6.63 4.11
CA TYR A 115 13.68 7.62 3.77
C TYR A 115 15.00 7.24 4.41
N LYS A 116 16.04 7.03 3.61
CA LYS A 116 17.35 6.55 4.07
C LYS A 116 17.24 5.29 4.95
N GLY A 117 16.45 4.32 4.50
CA GLY A 117 16.25 3.04 5.18
C GLY A 117 15.33 3.08 6.42
N ARG A 118 14.74 4.22 6.76
CA ARG A 118 13.85 4.36 7.93
C ARG A 118 12.41 4.67 7.49
N PRO A 119 11.39 3.98 8.01
CA PRO A 119 10.00 4.28 7.69
C PRO A 119 9.61 5.67 8.21
N VAL A 120 9.03 6.48 7.34
CA VAL A 120 8.61 7.86 7.64
C VAL A 120 7.13 8.10 7.41
N MET A 121 6.53 7.40 6.45
CA MET A 121 5.09 7.45 6.17
C MET A 121 4.52 6.04 6.07
N GLY A 122 3.27 5.86 6.48
CA GLY A 122 2.55 4.60 6.38
C GLY A 122 1.08 4.81 6.11
N LEU A 123 0.54 4.02 5.18
CA LEU A 123 -0.87 3.90 4.88
C LEU A 123 -1.32 2.46 5.10
N ALA A 124 -2.38 2.28 5.89
CA ALA A 124 -3.13 1.04 5.97
C ALA A 124 -4.57 1.30 5.49
N ASN A 125 -4.89 0.82 4.29
CA ASN A 125 -6.19 1.02 3.66
C ASN A 125 -7.00 -0.27 3.68
N PHE A 126 -8.23 -0.21 4.18
CA PHE A 126 -9.17 -1.32 4.28
C PHE A 126 -10.40 -1.05 3.40
N PRO A 127 -10.37 -1.43 2.11
CA PRO A 127 -11.42 -1.09 1.15
C PRO A 127 -12.81 -1.55 1.56
N LYS A 128 -12.95 -2.78 2.04
CA LYS A 128 -14.24 -3.33 2.46
C LYS A 128 -14.85 -2.65 3.69
N LEU A 129 -14.01 -2.05 4.53
CA LEU A 129 -14.45 -1.27 5.69
C LEU A 129 -14.65 0.21 5.37
N ASN A 130 -14.29 0.63 4.15
CA ASN A 130 -14.22 2.04 3.75
C ASN A 130 -13.49 2.89 4.79
N LYS A 131 -12.31 2.40 5.19
CA LYS A 131 -11.53 2.93 6.29
C LYS A 131 -10.05 2.88 5.99
N TYR A 132 -9.31 3.92 6.36
CA TYR A 132 -7.85 3.90 6.29
C TYR A 132 -7.18 4.69 7.40
N TYR A 133 -5.95 4.31 7.69
CA TYR A 133 -5.06 4.95 8.67
C TYR A 133 -3.87 5.53 7.93
N LEU A 134 -3.51 6.76 8.23
CA LEU A 134 -2.43 7.48 7.57
C LEU A 134 -1.75 8.41 8.56
N ASN A 135 -0.42 8.33 8.69
CA ASN A 135 0.30 9.29 9.50
C ASN A 135 0.49 10.62 8.74
N TYR A 136 0.38 11.71 9.49
CA TYR A 136 0.64 13.06 8.99
C TYR A 136 2.07 13.53 9.31
N SER A 137 2.65 12.97 10.37
CA SER A 137 4.02 13.23 10.82
C SER A 137 4.50 12.04 11.65
N ASN A 138 5.73 12.12 12.17
CA ASN A 138 6.25 11.13 13.11
C ASN A 138 5.52 11.09 14.47
N LYS A 139 4.64 12.03 14.73
CA LYS A 139 3.91 12.15 16.02
C LYS A 139 2.39 12.10 15.87
N LYS A 140 1.88 12.17 14.65
CA LYS A 140 0.43 12.25 14.39
C LYS A 140 0.00 11.30 13.29
N ALA A 141 -1.04 10.55 13.56
CA ALA A 141 -1.75 9.74 12.58
C ALA A 141 -3.24 10.02 12.66
N TYR A 142 -3.93 9.82 11.55
CA TYR A 142 -5.36 10.00 11.45
C TYR A 142 -6.02 8.73 10.96
N VAL A 143 -7.26 8.52 11.39
CA VAL A 143 -8.18 7.55 10.81
C VAL A 143 -9.25 8.25 9.99
N PHE A 144 -9.51 7.69 8.82
CA PHE A 144 -10.59 8.11 7.94
C PHE A 144 -11.58 6.97 7.81
N GLU A 145 -12.85 7.28 7.93
CA GLU A 145 -13.94 6.31 7.82
C GLU A 145 -15.06 6.93 7.01
N LYS A 146 -15.52 6.20 5.99
CA LYS A 146 -16.56 6.69 5.06
C LYS A 146 -16.25 8.09 4.50
N GLY A 147 -15.00 8.32 4.13
CA GLY A 147 -14.50 9.58 3.57
C GLY A 147 -14.31 10.72 4.59
N LYS A 148 -14.59 10.50 5.87
CA LYS A 148 -14.48 11.54 6.93
C LYS A 148 -13.32 11.23 7.87
N LYS A 149 -12.50 12.25 8.13
CA LYS A 149 -11.48 12.17 9.18
C LYS A 149 -12.15 12.11 10.54
N LYS A 150 -11.80 11.10 11.34
CA LYS A 150 -12.23 10.99 12.73
C LYS A 150 -11.30 11.82 13.63
N LYS A 151 -11.90 12.42 14.62
CA LYS A 151 -11.17 13.15 15.68
C LYS A 151 -10.60 12.19 16.70
#